data_aa3d64e5e72470c356b01d20c0b580ee
#
_entry.id   aa3d64e5e72470c356b01d20c0b580ee
#
_cell.length_a   1.000
_cell.length_b   1.000
_cell.length_c   1.000
_cell.angle_alpha   90.00
_cell.angle_beta   90.00
_cell.angle_gamma   90.00
#
_symmetry.space_group_name_H-M   'P 1'
#
loop_
_entity.id
_entity.type
_entity.pdbx_description
1 polymer ?
#
loop_
_entity_poly.entity_id
_entity_poly.type
_entity_poly.pdbx_seq_one_letter_code
_entity_poly.pdbx_strand_id
1 'polypeptide(L)'
;QCDRRQRQMCIRDSLKDIGKLASSLGYKAVQIPTWDKRIFDLDKAGSSKDYCDEVKGILKEQGLEISELSTHLQGQLVASHPAYDLMFDVFAPENLHGNVKERTKWAIEQMNNAINASNHLGISPMASFSGALLFHTFYPWPQRPTGLVEEGFKELAKRWKPILNHADSKGVDICYEIHPGEDLHDGVTFERFLKATNNHSRAKILYDPSHFVLQQLDYLQFIDFYKDYIKMFHVKDAEFNPTGKAGVYGGYLDWKDRPGRFRSPGDGQVDFKSIFSKLSQYDFEGWAVLEWECCIKSPEQGAK
;
A
#
# COMPACT_ATOMS: atom_id res chain seq x y z
N GLN A 1 6.87 -18.02 1.26
CA GLN A 1 7.96 -18.19 2.25
C GLN A 1 8.62 -16.85 2.63
N CYS A 2 8.75 -15.89 1.72
CA CYS A 2 9.23 -14.54 2.02
C CYS A 2 8.33 -13.86 3.05
N ASP A 3 7.02 -13.92 2.82
CA ASP A 3 5.99 -13.33 3.66
C ASP A 3 6.00 -13.85 5.13
N ARG A 4 6.29 -15.13 5.36
CA ARG A 4 6.39 -15.69 6.73
C ARG A 4 7.60 -15.17 7.52
N ARG A 5 8.71 -14.86 6.86
CA ARG A 5 9.92 -14.35 7.55
C ARG A 5 9.81 -12.85 7.85
N GLN A 6 9.21 -12.07 6.96
CA GLN A 6 8.87 -10.67 7.21
C GLN A 6 7.87 -10.55 8.36
N ARG A 7 6.78 -11.36 8.35
CA ARG A 7 5.85 -11.44 9.48
C ARG A 7 6.53 -11.87 10.78
N GLN A 8 7.56 -12.72 10.75
CA GLN A 8 8.28 -13.13 11.96
C GLN A 8 9.11 -12.00 12.60
N MET A 9 9.63 -11.06 11.81
CA MET A 9 10.35 -9.89 12.36
C MET A 9 9.37 -8.91 13.00
N CYS A 10 8.23 -8.63 12.35
CA CYS A 10 7.15 -7.80 12.91
C CYS A 10 6.43 -8.44 14.10
N ILE A 11 6.43 -9.77 14.21
CA ILE A 11 5.68 -10.52 15.23
C ILE A 11 6.31 -10.46 16.64
N ARG A 12 7.58 -10.06 16.78
CA ARG A 12 8.31 -10.11 18.04
C ARG A 12 8.50 -8.77 18.71
N ASP A 13 8.32 -7.67 17.99
CA ASP A 13 8.74 -6.37 18.46
C ASP A 13 7.55 -5.51 18.89
N SER A 14 7.72 -4.80 20.00
CA SER A 14 6.83 -3.71 20.37
C SER A 14 7.13 -2.47 19.52
N LEU A 15 6.21 -1.51 19.47
CA LEU A 15 6.46 -0.22 18.83
C LEU A 15 7.76 0.43 19.31
N LYS A 16 8.07 0.27 20.60
CA LYS A 16 9.31 0.79 21.21
C LYS A 16 10.56 0.09 20.64
N ASP A 17 10.52 -1.21 20.40
CA ASP A 17 11.67 -1.96 19.87
C ASP A 17 11.88 -1.66 18.37
N ILE A 18 10.78 -1.52 17.62
CA ILE A 18 10.82 -1.06 16.23
C ILE A 18 11.44 0.36 16.18
N GLY A 19 11.00 1.25 17.05
CA GLY A 19 11.53 2.61 17.14
C GLY A 19 13.04 2.62 17.44
N LYS A 20 13.50 1.83 18.41
CA LYS A 20 14.94 1.70 18.70
C LYS A 20 15.73 1.22 17.49
N LEU A 21 15.24 0.20 16.77
CA LEU A 21 15.91 -0.32 15.59
C LEU A 21 15.96 0.75 14.49
N ALA A 22 14.85 1.36 14.16
CA ALA A 22 14.78 2.40 13.13
C ALA A 22 15.72 3.58 13.46
N SER A 23 15.69 4.05 14.70
CA SER A 23 16.61 5.12 15.17
C SER A 23 18.08 4.70 15.06
N SER A 24 18.42 3.47 15.44
CA SER A 24 19.81 2.96 15.37
C SER A 24 20.32 2.85 13.92
N LEU A 25 19.43 2.69 12.96
CA LEU A 25 19.71 2.67 11.53
C LEU A 25 19.71 4.07 10.88
N GLY A 26 19.40 5.11 11.66
CA GLY A 26 19.44 6.51 11.20
C GLY A 26 18.16 7.02 10.56
N TYR A 27 17.05 6.25 10.57
CA TYR A 27 15.76 6.70 10.10
C TYR A 27 15.23 7.88 10.94
N LYS A 28 14.34 8.67 10.34
CA LYS A 28 13.73 9.86 10.97
C LYS A 28 12.25 9.69 11.24
N ALA A 29 11.63 8.74 10.58
CA ALA A 29 10.22 8.42 10.76
C ALA A 29 9.96 6.92 10.56
N VAL A 30 8.78 6.48 10.96
CA VAL A 30 8.27 5.13 10.71
C VAL A 30 6.86 5.20 10.14
N GLN A 31 6.58 4.36 9.17
CA GLN A 31 5.23 4.05 8.73
C GLN A 31 4.64 2.99 9.67
N ILE A 32 3.44 3.23 10.20
CA ILE A 32 2.82 2.33 11.17
C ILE A 32 1.80 1.41 10.48
N PRO A 33 1.97 0.07 10.53
CA PRO A 33 0.98 -0.87 10.06
C PRO A 33 -0.23 -0.92 11.02
N THR A 34 -1.44 -0.79 10.48
CA THR A 34 -2.66 -0.73 11.29
C THR A 34 -3.30 -2.09 11.57
N TRP A 35 -2.75 -3.17 11.05
CA TRP A 35 -3.29 -4.52 11.20
C TRP A 35 -2.67 -5.33 12.34
N ASP A 36 -1.64 -4.83 13.01
CA ASP A 36 -1.04 -5.49 14.18
C ASP A 36 -1.35 -4.71 15.45
N LYS A 37 -2.35 -5.18 16.18
CA LYS A 37 -2.83 -4.56 17.42
C LYS A 37 -1.78 -4.48 18.53
N ARG A 38 -0.72 -5.30 18.46
CA ARG A 38 0.40 -5.26 19.43
C ARG A 38 1.29 -4.05 19.22
N ILE A 39 1.36 -3.56 17.97
CA ILE A 39 2.13 -2.37 17.58
C ILE A 39 1.26 -1.13 17.68
N PHE A 40 0.03 -1.21 17.16
CA PHE A 40 -0.89 -0.08 17.09
C PHE A 40 -2.35 -0.56 17.23
N ASP A 41 -3.00 -0.22 18.33
CA ASP A 41 -4.42 -0.52 18.53
C ASP A 41 -5.27 0.49 17.77
N LEU A 42 -5.65 0.12 16.53
CA LEU A 42 -6.38 1.01 15.63
C LEU A 42 -7.75 1.42 16.19
N ASP A 43 -8.44 0.54 16.93
CA ASP A 43 -9.76 0.84 17.51
C ASP A 43 -9.62 1.92 18.59
N LYS A 44 -8.56 1.85 19.40
CA LYS A 44 -8.24 2.91 20.37
C LYS A 44 -7.82 4.20 19.68
N ALA A 45 -6.94 4.10 18.68
CA ALA A 45 -6.42 5.25 17.96
C ALA A 45 -7.54 6.05 17.24
N GLY A 46 -8.51 5.32 16.65
CA GLY A 46 -9.66 5.96 15.99
C GLY A 46 -10.60 6.70 16.95
N SER A 47 -10.59 6.36 18.25
CA SER A 47 -11.49 6.93 19.27
C SER A 47 -10.80 7.81 20.31
N SER A 48 -9.47 7.74 20.45
CA SER A 48 -8.72 8.41 21.52
C SER A 48 -7.50 9.16 20.98
N LYS A 49 -7.56 10.49 21.08
CA LYS A 49 -6.41 11.35 20.82
C LYS A 49 -5.28 11.11 21.82
N ASP A 50 -5.61 10.88 23.10
CA ASP A 50 -4.61 10.64 24.15
C ASP A 50 -3.76 9.40 23.85
N TYR A 51 -4.39 8.32 23.35
CA TYR A 51 -3.66 7.14 22.89
C TYR A 51 -2.73 7.47 21.70
N CYS A 52 -3.19 8.28 20.76
CA CYS A 52 -2.37 8.72 19.64
C CYS A 52 -1.19 9.59 20.11
N ASP A 53 -1.39 10.45 21.10
CA ASP A 53 -0.32 11.25 21.70
C ASP A 53 0.68 10.39 22.49
N GLU A 54 0.24 9.32 23.15
CA GLU A 54 1.12 8.30 23.76
C GLU A 54 1.99 7.61 22.72
N VAL A 55 1.40 7.14 21.61
CA VAL A 55 2.11 6.51 20.49
C VAL A 55 3.18 7.44 19.92
N LYS A 56 2.84 8.72 19.70
CA LYS A 56 3.81 9.76 19.27
C LYS A 56 4.92 9.94 20.28
N GLY A 57 4.60 9.93 21.57
CA GLY A 57 5.57 10.05 22.67
C GLY A 57 6.60 8.93 22.63
N ILE A 58 6.17 7.67 22.47
CA ILE A 58 7.06 6.49 22.40
C ILE A 58 8.07 6.63 21.27
N LEU A 59 7.66 7.09 20.08
CA LEU A 59 8.55 7.28 18.93
C LEU A 59 9.44 8.51 19.09
N LYS A 60 8.90 9.59 19.62
CA LYS A 60 9.64 10.83 19.88
C LYS A 60 10.80 10.62 20.88
N GLU A 61 10.64 9.74 21.87
CA GLU A 61 11.72 9.33 22.79
C GLU A 61 12.89 8.68 22.05
N GLN A 62 12.66 8.12 20.86
CA GLN A 62 13.68 7.55 20.00
C GLN A 62 14.16 8.52 18.88
N GLY A 63 13.70 9.77 18.91
CA GLY A 63 14.02 10.78 17.88
C GLY A 63 13.31 10.52 16.53
N LEU A 64 12.16 9.85 16.56
CA LEU A 64 11.41 9.48 15.37
C LEU A 64 10.05 10.20 15.30
N GLU A 65 9.59 10.40 14.08
CA GLU A 65 8.24 10.82 13.73
C GLU A 65 7.41 9.66 13.18
N ILE A 66 6.10 9.89 13.00
CA ILE A 66 5.24 8.99 12.24
C ILE A 66 5.11 9.59 10.85
N SER A 67 5.56 8.86 9.82
CA SER A 67 5.39 9.32 8.44
C SER A 67 3.93 9.23 8.01
N GLU A 68 3.31 8.06 8.16
CA GLU A 68 1.93 7.76 7.80
C GLU A 68 1.43 6.46 8.43
N LEU A 69 0.13 6.22 8.34
CA LEU A 69 -0.47 4.91 8.61
C LEU A 69 -0.57 4.09 7.32
N SER A 70 -0.34 2.78 7.44
CA SER A 70 -0.53 1.81 6.36
C SER A 70 -1.79 0.99 6.61
N THR A 71 -2.75 1.05 5.69
CA THR A 71 -4.05 0.35 5.75
C THR A 71 -4.24 -0.61 4.58
N HIS A 72 -3.15 -1.11 4.00
CA HIS A 72 -3.19 -1.96 2.80
C HIS A 72 -4.16 -3.15 2.96
N LEU A 73 -4.04 -3.89 4.06
CA LEU A 73 -4.85 -5.09 4.27
C LEU A 73 -6.35 -4.79 4.43
N GLN A 74 -6.68 -3.70 5.14
CA GLN A 74 -8.07 -3.30 5.30
C GLN A 74 -8.63 -2.73 3.99
N GLY A 75 -7.86 -1.89 3.29
CA GLY A 75 -8.24 -1.33 1.99
C GLY A 75 -8.53 -2.41 0.95
N GLN A 76 -7.72 -3.47 0.92
CA GLN A 76 -7.93 -4.65 0.07
C GLN A 76 -9.33 -5.26 0.23
N LEU A 77 -9.86 -5.26 1.45
CA LEU A 77 -11.13 -5.91 1.79
C LEU A 77 -12.36 -5.02 1.56
N VAL A 78 -12.19 -3.75 1.23
CA VAL A 78 -13.30 -2.84 0.87
C VAL A 78 -13.99 -3.33 -0.39
N ALA A 79 -13.21 -3.85 -1.35
CA ALA A 79 -13.73 -4.32 -2.62
C ALA A 79 -12.99 -5.59 -3.07
N SER A 80 -13.61 -6.77 -2.89
CA SER A 80 -13.04 -8.04 -3.32
C SER A 80 -14.02 -8.78 -4.22
N HIS A 81 -13.52 -9.36 -5.31
CA HIS A 81 -14.27 -10.28 -6.13
C HIS A 81 -14.30 -11.67 -5.48
N PRO A 82 -15.40 -12.43 -5.55
CA PRO A 82 -15.50 -13.78 -4.94
C PRO A 82 -14.38 -14.75 -5.31
N ALA A 83 -13.76 -14.59 -6.47
CA ALA A 83 -12.59 -15.40 -6.87
C ALA A 83 -11.39 -15.28 -5.91
N TYR A 84 -11.32 -14.21 -5.12
CA TYR A 84 -10.23 -13.92 -4.20
C TYR A 84 -10.57 -14.13 -2.72
N ASP A 85 -11.85 -14.44 -2.40
CA ASP A 85 -12.32 -14.43 -1.00
C ASP A 85 -11.46 -15.28 -0.07
N LEU A 86 -11.12 -16.51 -0.45
CA LEU A 86 -10.28 -17.39 0.37
C LEU A 86 -8.84 -16.88 0.54
N MET A 87 -8.31 -16.19 -0.47
CA MET A 87 -6.95 -15.63 -0.39
C MET A 87 -6.90 -14.41 0.52
N PHE A 88 -7.97 -13.61 0.55
CA PHE A 88 -8.01 -12.36 1.31
C PHE A 88 -8.58 -12.53 2.72
N ASP A 89 -9.16 -13.67 3.07
CA ASP A 89 -9.61 -13.95 4.43
C ASP A 89 -8.49 -13.75 5.47
N VAL A 90 -7.25 -14.08 5.12
CA VAL A 90 -6.08 -13.92 5.99
C VAL A 90 -5.76 -12.46 6.38
N PHE A 91 -6.38 -11.49 5.72
CA PHE A 91 -6.23 -10.06 6.03
C PHE A 91 -7.23 -9.57 7.07
N ALA A 92 -8.20 -10.40 7.42
CA ALA A 92 -9.20 -10.11 8.43
C ALA A 92 -8.98 -10.97 9.70
N PRO A 93 -9.58 -10.58 10.84
CA PRO A 93 -9.64 -11.43 12.01
C PRO A 93 -10.25 -12.80 11.71
N GLU A 94 -9.74 -13.83 12.36
CA GLU A 94 -10.06 -15.24 12.11
C GLU A 94 -11.58 -15.55 12.21
N ASN A 95 -12.26 -14.88 13.14
CA ASN A 95 -13.71 -15.02 13.33
C ASN A 95 -14.56 -14.45 12.17
N LEU A 96 -13.95 -13.74 11.21
CA LEU A 96 -14.61 -13.19 10.03
C LEU A 96 -14.31 -14.01 8.76
N HIS A 97 -13.45 -15.02 8.83
CA HIS A 97 -13.10 -15.86 7.70
C HIS A 97 -14.35 -16.57 7.15
N GLY A 98 -14.48 -16.61 5.83
CA GLY A 98 -15.65 -17.17 5.13
C GLY A 98 -16.90 -16.30 5.17
N ASN A 99 -16.92 -15.19 5.90
CA ASN A 99 -18.05 -14.27 5.98
C ASN A 99 -17.74 -12.94 5.29
N VAL A 100 -17.78 -12.94 3.95
CA VAL A 100 -17.40 -11.80 3.10
C VAL A 100 -18.14 -10.52 3.47
N LYS A 101 -19.43 -10.60 3.81
CA LYS A 101 -20.23 -9.42 4.15
C LYS A 101 -19.74 -8.74 5.43
N GLU A 102 -19.55 -9.51 6.49
CA GLU A 102 -19.07 -8.96 7.77
C GLU A 102 -17.59 -8.55 7.68
N ARG A 103 -16.78 -9.27 6.91
CA ARG A 103 -15.39 -8.91 6.61
C ARG A 103 -15.30 -7.54 5.92
N THR A 104 -16.11 -7.30 4.88
CA THR A 104 -16.15 -6.00 4.19
C THR A 104 -16.65 -4.88 5.11
N LYS A 105 -17.66 -5.14 5.93
CA LYS A 105 -18.15 -4.17 6.91
C LYS A 105 -17.07 -3.80 7.92
N TRP A 106 -16.39 -4.78 8.48
CA TRP A 106 -15.26 -4.60 9.38
C TRP A 106 -14.14 -3.77 8.71
N ALA A 107 -13.79 -4.09 7.46
CA ALA A 107 -12.76 -3.36 6.74
C ALA A 107 -13.11 -1.88 6.57
N ILE A 108 -14.35 -1.55 6.25
CA ILE A 108 -14.83 -0.16 6.14
C ILE A 108 -14.75 0.55 7.50
N GLU A 109 -15.14 -0.12 8.60
CA GLU A 109 -14.99 0.42 9.96
C GLU A 109 -13.52 0.70 10.30
N GLN A 110 -12.62 -0.22 9.95
CA GLN A 110 -11.18 -0.05 10.18
C GLN A 110 -10.59 1.09 9.33
N MET A 111 -11.03 1.25 8.08
CA MET A 111 -10.64 2.41 7.26
C MET A 111 -11.08 3.73 7.91
N ASN A 112 -12.30 3.81 8.43
CA ASN A 112 -12.79 4.99 9.13
C ASN A 112 -12.02 5.25 10.44
N ASN A 113 -11.68 4.21 11.19
CA ASN A 113 -10.84 4.32 12.39
C ASN A 113 -9.44 4.83 12.03
N ALA A 114 -8.85 4.36 10.94
CA ALA A 114 -7.54 4.81 10.47
C ALA A 114 -7.54 6.28 10.03
N ILE A 115 -8.60 6.73 9.36
CA ILE A 115 -8.79 8.14 9.02
C ILE A 115 -8.88 9.01 10.29
N ASN A 116 -9.66 8.59 11.29
CA ASN A 116 -9.75 9.30 12.57
C ASN A 116 -8.39 9.30 13.29
N ALA A 117 -7.70 8.16 13.32
CA ALA A 117 -6.37 8.05 13.92
C ALA A 117 -5.35 8.96 13.23
N SER A 118 -5.33 9.01 11.89
CA SER A 118 -4.47 9.93 11.15
C SER A 118 -4.72 11.38 11.53
N ASN A 119 -5.99 11.79 11.64
CA ASN A 119 -6.36 13.12 12.11
C ASN A 119 -5.90 13.38 13.56
N HIS A 120 -6.07 12.44 14.50
CA HIS A 120 -5.58 12.55 15.88
C HIS A 120 -4.06 12.63 15.95
N LEU A 121 -3.34 11.90 15.08
CA LEU A 121 -1.89 11.96 14.96
C LEU A 121 -1.39 13.26 14.31
N GLY A 122 -2.24 13.96 13.58
CA GLY A 122 -1.88 15.17 12.83
C GLY A 122 -1.12 14.86 11.54
N ILE A 123 -1.36 13.68 10.94
CA ILE A 123 -0.77 13.26 9.66
C ILE A 123 -1.87 13.18 8.60
N SER A 124 -1.54 13.56 7.35
CA SER A 124 -2.53 13.56 6.26
C SER A 124 -2.45 12.31 5.39
N PRO A 125 -1.31 11.92 4.80
CA PRO A 125 -1.27 10.78 3.88
C PRO A 125 -1.47 9.47 4.64
N MET A 126 -2.24 8.55 4.01
CA MET A 126 -2.53 7.22 4.52
C MET A 126 -2.47 6.21 3.37
N ALA A 127 -1.57 5.24 3.45
CA ALA A 127 -1.40 4.21 2.43
C ALA A 127 -2.55 3.21 2.42
N SER A 128 -3.01 2.80 1.23
CA SER A 128 -4.07 1.80 1.09
C SER A 128 -3.99 1.05 -0.23
N PHE A 129 -4.55 -0.16 -0.28
CA PHE A 129 -4.95 -0.82 -1.52
C PHE A 129 -6.38 -0.43 -1.91
N SER A 130 -6.70 -0.60 -3.20
CA SER A 130 -8.03 -0.28 -3.75
C SER A 130 -9.03 -1.42 -3.61
N GLY A 131 -8.55 -2.64 -3.49
CA GLY A 131 -9.32 -3.86 -3.68
C GLY A 131 -9.31 -4.34 -5.13
N ALA A 132 -9.86 -5.52 -5.36
CA ALA A 132 -9.81 -6.22 -6.64
C ALA A 132 -11.20 -6.78 -7.02
N LEU A 133 -11.98 -6.03 -7.77
CA LEU A 133 -13.23 -6.47 -8.40
C LEU A 133 -13.00 -6.98 -9.82
N LEU A 134 -12.05 -6.37 -10.56
CA LEU A 134 -11.85 -6.56 -11.99
C LEU A 134 -10.49 -7.15 -12.35
N PHE A 135 -9.50 -7.11 -11.45
CA PHE A 135 -8.11 -7.47 -11.80
C PHE A 135 -7.99 -8.86 -12.44
N HIS A 136 -8.81 -9.84 -12.06
CA HIS A 136 -8.84 -11.16 -12.69
C HIS A 136 -9.27 -11.14 -14.18
N THR A 137 -9.78 -10.01 -14.67
CA THR A 137 -10.17 -9.80 -16.06
C THR A 137 -9.21 -8.88 -16.83
N PHE A 138 -8.04 -8.52 -16.25
CA PHE A 138 -7.12 -7.56 -16.85
C PHE A 138 -6.60 -8.00 -18.22
N TYR A 139 -6.43 -9.32 -18.44
CA TYR A 139 -6.07 -9.86 -19.73
C TYR A 139 -7.28 -9.86 -20.67
N PRO A 140 -7.16 -9.35 -21.93
CA PRO A 140 -8.31 -9.11 -22.80
C PRO A 140 -8.87 -10.37 -23.47
N TRP A 141 -8.45 -11.55 -23.07
CA TRP A 141 -8.94 -12.83 -23.56
C TRP A 141 -9.27 -13.80 -22.41
N PRO A 142 -10.43 -14.48 -22.40
CA PRO A 142 -11.58 -14.30 -23.31
C PRO A 142 -12.12 -12.87 -23.34
N GLN A 143 -12.77 -12.48 -24.46
CA GLN A 143 -13.28 -11.11 -24.59
C GLN A 143 -14.26 -10.78 -23.47
N ARG A 144 -14.02 -9.67 -22.80
CA ARG A 144 -14.88 -9.17 -21.73
C ARG A 144 -16.26 -8.79 -22.26
N PRO A 145 -17.34 -9.05 -21.51
CA PRO A 145 -18.65 -8.48 -21.82
C PRO A 145 -18.60 -6.96 -21.91
N THR A 146 -19.35 -6.38 -22.84
CA THR A 146 -19.48 -4.92 -22.98
C THR A 146 -19.99 -4.31 -21.68
N GLY A 147 -19.32 -3.23 -21.23
CA GLY A 147 -19.69 -2.51 -20.00
C GLY A 147 -19.14 -3.10 -18.70
N LEU A 148 -18.50 -4.28 -18.71
CA LEU A 148 -17.99 -4.92 -17.49
C LEU A 148 -17.02 -4.01 -16.73
N VAL A 149 -16.07 -3.38 -17.43
CA VAL A 149 -15.06 -2.52 -16.81
C VAL A 149 -15.69 -1.27 -16.21
N GLU A 150 -16.60 -0.64 -16.94
CA GLU A 150 -17.31 0.56 -16.50
C GLU A 150 -18.17 0.28 -15.25
N GLU A 151 -18.90 -0.83 -15.23
CA GLU A 151 -19.69 -1.22 -14.05
C GLU A 151 -18.80 -1.61 -12.86
N GLY A 152 -17.67 -2.25 -13.08
CA GLY A 152 -16.72 -2.56 -12.03
C GLY A 152 -16.13 -1.31 -11.37
N PHE A 153 -15.70 -0.33 -12.14
CA PHE A 153 -15.22 0.96 -11.59
C PHE A 153 -16.33 1.77 -10.92
N LYS A 154 -17.56 1.68 -11.42
CA LYS A 154 -18.73 2.29 -10.76
C LYS A 154 -19.01 1.66 -9.39
N GLU A 155 -18.95 0.33 -9.29
CA GLU A 155 -19.09 -0.36 -8.01
C GLU A 155 -17.92 -0.06 -7.06
N LEU A 156 -16.68 -0.04 -7.57
CA LEU A 156 -15.49 0.34 -6.79
C LEU A 156 -15.67 1.76 -6.22
N ALA A 157 -16.03 2.72 -7.05
CA ALA A 157 -16.28 4.10 -6.64
C ALA A 157 -17.42 4.20 -5.62
N LYS A 158 -18.50 3.45 -5.79
CA LYS A 158 -19.63 3.40 -4.84
C LYS A 158 -19.18 2.98 -3.45
N ARG A 159 -18.24 2.02 -3.34
CA ARG A 159 -17.71 1.55 -2.07
C ARG A 159 -16.75 2.55 -1.45
N TRP A 160 -15.88 3.17 -2.24
CA TRP A 160 -14.88 4.10 -1.76
C TRP A 160 -15.38 5.52 -1.48
N LYS A 161 -16.40 6.01 -2.17
CA LYS A 161 -16.91 7.38 -1.98
C LYS A 161 -17.27 7.73 -0.54
N PRO A 162 -17.98 6.90 0.24
CA PRO A 162 -18.25 7.21 1.65
C PRO A 162 -16.98 7.34 2.48
N ILE A 163 -15.98 6.50 2.23
CA ILE A 163 -14.68 6.52 2.92
C ILE A 163 -13.90 7.78 2.54
N LEU A 164 -13.85 8.13 1.25
CA LEU A 164 -13.21 9.35 0.76
C LEU A 164 -13.88 10.62 1.32
N ASN A 165 -15.22 10.64 1.39
CA ASN A 165 -15.95 11.75 2.00
C ASN A 165 -15.61 11.90 3.50
N HIS A 166 -15.48 10.78 4.22
CA HIS A 166 -15.05 10.80 5.62
C HIS A 166 -13.61 11.32 5.73
N ALA A 167 -12.70 10.86 4.88
CA ALA A 167 -11.32 11.33 4.79
C ALA A 167 -11.25 12.85 4.53
N ASP A 168 -12.11 13.35 3.63
CA ASP A 168 -12.20 14.81 3.37
C ASP A 168 -12.63 15.60 4.59
N SER A 169 -13.61 15.10 5.33
CA SER A 169 -14.07 15.76 6.59
C SER A 169 -12.98 15.83 7.67
N LYS A 170 -11.94 14.98 7.58
CA LYS A 170 -10.83 14.89 8.52
C LYS A 170 -9.52 15.45 7.98
N GLY A 171 -9.48 15.90 6.73
CA GLY A 171 -8.27 16.41 6.10
C GLY A 171 -7.23 15.33 5.78
N VAL A 172 -7.64 14.08 5.59
CA VAL A 172 -6.76 12.92 5.33
C VAL A 172 -6.81 12.54 3.86
N ASP A 173 -5.64 12.35 3.25
CA ASP A 173 -5.52 11.84 1.90
C ASP A 173 -5.39 10.31 1.91
N ILE A 174 -6.15 9.62 1.06
CA ILE A 174 -6.01 8.17 0.84
C ILE A 174 -5.12 7.96 -0.37
N CYS A 175 -3.92 7.44 -0.13
CA CYS A 175 -2.90 7.21 -1.14
C CYS A 175 -2.93 5.75 -1.56
N TYR A 176 -3.54 5.50 -2.72
CA TYR A 176 -3.62 4.16 -3.27
C TYR A 176 -2.27 3.75 -3.84
N GLU A 177 -1.74 2.63 -3.37
CA GLU A 177 -0.59 2.00 -4.00
C GLU A 177 -1.01 1.42 -5.36
N ILE A 178 -0.30 1.82 -6.40
CA ILE A 178 -0.54 1.32 -7.76
C ILE A 178 0.15 -0.05 -7.88
N HIS A 179 -0.65 -1.11 -7.68
CA HIS A 179 -0.13 -2.44 -7.38
C HIS A 179 -0.78 -3.54 -8.23
N PRO A 180 0.00 -4.45 -8.87
CA PRO A 180 -0.55 -5.63 -9.52
C PRO A 180 -1.32 -6.52 -8.53
N GLY A 181 -2.51 -6.93 -8.90
CA GLY A 181 -3.43 -7.64 -8.00
C GLY A 181 -4.57 -6.77 -7.52
N GLU A 182 -4.43 -5.44 -7.67
CA GLU A 182 -5.44 -4.43 -7.35
C GLU A 182 -6.16 -3.94 -8.61
N ASP A 183 -7.34 -3.34 -8.43
CA ASP A 183 -8.01 -2.66 -9.55
C ASP A 183 -7.27 -1.42 -9.99
N LEU A 184 -6.54 -0.75 -9.06
CA LEU A 184 -5.64 0.34 -9.38
C LEU A 184 -4.20 -0.18 -9.53
N HIS A 185 -3.84 -0.64 -10.72
CA HIS A 185 -2.54 -1.25 -10.99
C HIS A 185 -1.68 -0.49 -12.01
N ASP A 186 -2.24 0.53 -12.63
CA ASP A 186 -1.54 1.43 -13.56
C ASP A 186 -2.19 2.82 -13.60
N GLY A 187 -1.63 3.75 -14.39
CA GLY A 187 -2.17 5.09 -14.52
C GLY A 187 -3.57 5.14 -15.12
N VAL A 188 -3.84 4.29 -16.12
CA VAL A 188 -5.15 4.25 -16.78
C VAL A 188 -6.26 3.82 -15.81
N THR A 189 -5.98 2.85 -14.96
CA THR A 189 -6.94 2.39 -13.96
C THR A 189 -7.16 3.42 -12.87
N PHE A 190 -6.12 4.15 -12.46
CA PHE A 190 -6.28 5.29 -11.54
C PHE A 190 -7.13 6.40 -12.14
N GLU A 191 -6.93 6.76 -13.42
CA GLU A 191 -7.77 7.76 -14.11
C GLU A 191 -9.23 7.33 -14.20
N ARG A 192 -9.52 6.05 -14.46
CA ARG A 192 -10.89 5.51 -14.43
C ARG A 192 -11.53 5.65 -13.06
N PHE A 193 -10.78 5.39 -12.00
CA PHE A 193 -11.24 5.55 -10.63
C PHE A 193 -11.51 7.02 -10.29
N LEU A 194 -10.60 7.94 -10.65
CA LEU A 194 -10.81 9.37 -10.48
C LEU A 194 -12.09 9.83 -11.17
N LYS A 195 -12.29 9.43 -12.44
CA LYS A 195 -13.52 9.75 -13.17
C LYS A 195 -14.76 9.20 -12.47
N ALA A 196 -14.73 7.95 -12.00
CA ALA A 196 -15.85 7.30 -11.32
C ALA A 196 -16.16 7.93 -9.95
N THR A 197 -15.15 8.49 -9.27
CA THR A 197 -15.29 9.20 -8.00
C THR A 197 -15.53 10.70 -8.14
N ASN A 198 -15.71 11.22 -9.37
CA ASN A 198 -15.85 12.64 -9.71
C ASN A 198 -14.59 13.45 -9.33
N ASN A 199 -13.42 12.92 -9.58
CA ASN A 199 -12.11 13.52 -9.26
C ASN A 199 -12.01 13.92 -7.77
N HIS A 200 -12.36 12.99 -6.89
CA HIS A 200 -12.39 13.25 -5.46
C HIS A 200 -11.02 13.71 -4.96
N SER A 201 -10.96 14.84 -4.27
CA SER A 201 -9.71 15.52 -3.88
C SER A 201 -8.79 14.68 -2.99
N ARG A 202 -9.38 13.74 -2.21
CA ARG A 202 -8.64 12.86 -1.28
C ARG A 202 -8.15 11.55 -1.90
N ALA A 203 -8.47 11.28 -3.16
CA ALA A 203 -7.89 10.15 -3.89
C ALA A 203 -6.51 10.53 -4.41
N LYS A 204 -5.47 9.93 -3.85
CA LYS A 204 -4.06 10.21 -4.11
C LYS A 204 -3.31 8.92 -4.45
N ILE A 205 -2.04 9.05 -4.76
CA ILE A 205 -1.17 7.94 -5.14
C ILE A 205 -0.06 7.76 -4.09
N LEU A 206 0.13 6.52 -3.67
CA LEU A 206 1.39 6.02 -3.18
C LEU A 206 2.17 5.49 -4.38
N TYR A 207 3.31 6.10 -4.65
CA TYR A 207 4.20 5.74 -5.74
C TYR A 207 5.23 4.72 -5.26
N ASP A 208 5.15 3.49 -5.80
CA ASP A 208 6.14 2.43 -5.60
C ASP A 208 6.69 1.97 -6.96
N PRO A 209 7.93 2.33 -7.32
CA PRO A 209 8.52 2.00 -8.61
C PRO A 209 8.74 0.51 -8.82
N SER A 210 8.85 -0.29 -7.75
CA SER A 210 9.12 -1.71 -7.84
C SER A 210 8.01 -2.46 -8.60
N HIS A 211 6.76 -2.10 -8.33
CA HIS A 211 5.60 -2.68 -9.02
C HIS A 211 5.57 -2.35 -10.51
N PHE A 212 6.09 -1.19 -10.87
CA PHE A 212 6.19 -0.77 -12.28
C PHE A 212 7.31 -1.52 -13.02
N VAL A 213 8.43 -1.77 -12.34
CA VAL A 213 9.49 -2.66 -12.90
C VAL A 213 8.91 -4.06 -13.17
N LEU A 214 8.14 -4.63 -12.22
CA LEU A 214 7.51 -5.94 -12.41
C LEU A 214 6.53 -5.97 -13.59
N GLN A 215 5.85 -4.84 -13.88
CA GLN A 215 4.89 -4.69 -14.97
C GLN A 215 5.54 -4.23 -16.28
N GLN A 216 6.84 -3.89 -16.28
CA GLN A 216 7.55 -3.27 -17.41
C GLN A 216 6.92 -1.93 -17.83
N LEU A 217 6.44 -1.15 -16.86
CA LEU A 217 5.90 0.19 -17.03
C LEU A 217 7.01 1.23 -16.82
N ASP A 218 7.00 2.33 -17.58
CA ASP A 218 7.94 3.45 -17.40
C ASP A 218 7.62 4.22 -16.12
N TYR A 219 8.30 3.86 -15.03
CA TYR A 219 8.09 4.45 -13.71
C TYR A 219 8.56 5.91 -13.62
N LEU A 220 9.51 6.34 -14.47
CA LEU A 220 9.96 7.75 -14.49
C LEU A 220 8.94 8.64 -15.18
N GLN A 221 8.41 8.20 -16.33
CA GLN A 221 7.35 8.92 -17.03
C GLN A 221 6.05 8.96 -16.20
N PHE A 222 5.78 7.94 -15.38
CA PHE A 222 4.64 7.93 -14.47
C PHE A 222 4.66 9.13 -13.51
N ILE A 223 5.82 9.51 -12.99
CA ILE A 223 5.95 10.70 -12.13
C ILE A 223 5.52 11.97 -12.89
N ASP A 224 5.95 12.11 -14.16
CA ASP A 224 5.61 13.29 -14.96
C ASP A 224 4.08 13.44 -15.14
N PHE A 225 3.38 12.32 -15.35
CA PHE A 225 1.92 12.34 -15.52
C PHE A 225 1.15 12.57 -14.24
N TYR A 226 1.62 11.99 -13.11
CA TYR A 226 0.82 11.91 -11.88
C TYR A 226 1.40 12.66 -10.69
N LYS A 227 2.39 13.54 -10.89
CA LYS A 227 3.06 14.35 -9.85
C LYS A 227 2.10 15.04 -8.88
N ASP A 228 0.97 15.56 -9.36
CA ASP A 228 -0.01 16.28 -8.54
C ASP A 228 -0.84 15.35 -7.62
N TYR A 229 -0.82 14.06 -7.92
CA TYR A 229 -1.51 13.03 -7.14
C TYR A 229 -0.56 12.27 -6.21
N ILE A 230 0.74 12.21 -6.50
CA ILE A 230 1.72 11.49 -5.68
C ILE A 230 1.92 12.25 -4.37
N LYS A 231 1.55 11.60 -3.25
CA LYS A 231 1.70 12.13 -1.89
C LYS A 231 2.55 11.23 -1.00
N MET A 232 2.82 10.02 -1.43
CA MET A 232 3.65 9.04 -0.74
C MET A 232 4.60 8.38 -1.72
N PHE A 233 5.78 8.01 -1.24
CA PHE A 233 6.80 7.34 -2.03
C PHE A 233 7.41 6.19 -1.23
N HIS A 234 7.34 4.97 -1.75
CA HIS A 234 8.03 3.81 -1.24
C HIS A 234 9.37 3.60 -1.97
N VAL A 235 10.44 3.57 -1.21
CA VAL A 235 11.78 3.18 -1.68
C VAL A 235 11.86 1.66 -1.61
N LYS A 236 11.42 1.02 -2.66
CA LYS A 236 11.37 -0.43 -2.83
C LYS A 236 11.96 -0.81 -4.17
N ASP A 237 12.85 -1.78 -4.19
CA ASP A 237 13.59 -2.15 -5.38
C ASP A 237 13.09 -3.47 -5.97
N ALA A 238 13.25 -3.60 -7.27
CA ALA A 238 12.87 -4.79 -8.02
C ALA A 238 13.77 -4.97 -9.24
N GLU A 239 13.80 -6.18 -9.75
CA GLU A 239 14.43 -6.51 -11.02
C GLU A 239 13.46 -7.25 -11.93
N PHE A 240 13.66 -7.13 -13.24
CA PHE A 240 12.98 -7.94 -14.23
C PHE A 240 14.02 -8.49 -15.21
N ASN A 241 14.25 -9.79 -15.16
CA ASN A 241 15.23 -10.50 -15.98
C ASN A 241 14.49 -11.35 -17.02
N PRO A 242 14.31 -10.89 -18.26
CA PRO A 242 13.58 -11.61 -19.30
C PRO A 242 14.19 -13.01 -19.55
N THR A 243 13.33 -14.01 -19.67
CA THR A 243 13.72 -15.37 -20.04
C THR A 243 12.84 -15.89 -21.18
N GLY A 244 13.29 -16.94 -21.87
CA GLY A 244 12.45 -17.63 -22.85
C GLY A 244 11.38 -18.55 -22.23
N LYS A 245 11.29 -18.62 -20.89
CA LYS A 245 10.37 -19.53 -20.16
C LYS A 245 9.22 -18.83 -19.48
N ALA A 246 9.43 -17.62 -18.95
CA ALA A 246 8.44 -16.87 -18.21
C ALA A 246 8.59 -15.37 -18.51
N GLY A 247 7.47 -14.66 -18.54
CA GLY A 247 7.38 -13.22 -18.74
C GLY A 247 6.73 -12.52 -17.54
N VAL A 248 6.08 -11.36 -17.79
CA VAL A 248 5.45 -10.52 -16.77
C VAL A 248 4.46 -11.30 -15.89
N TYR A 249 3.70 -12.24 -16.44
CA TYR A 249 2.74 -13.06 -15.69
C TYR A 249 3.40 -14.06 -14.73
N GLY A 250 4.67 -14.39 -14.92
CA GLY A 250 5.48 -15.17 -14.00
C GLY A 250 5.19 -16.67 -13.93
N GLY A 251 4.23 -17.23 -14.71
CA GLY A 251 3.96 -18.67 -14.85
C GLY A 251 3.66 -19.42 -13.54
N TYR A 252 3.07 -18.76 -12.54
CA TYR A 252 2.80 -19.29 -11.19
C TYR A 252 4.06 -19.74 -10.43
N LEU A 253 5.23 -19.24 -10.82
CA LEU A 253 6.49 -19.52 -10.14
C LEU A 253 6.55 -18.86 -8.76
N ASP A 254 7.33 -19.46 -7.85
CA ASP A 254 7.70 -18.82 -6.58
C ASP A 254 8.50 -17.53 -6.82
N TRP A 255 8.44 -16.57 -5.90
CA TRP A 255 9.07 -15.25 -6.04
C TRP A 255 10.55 -15.31 -6.44
N LYS A 256 11.33 -16.23 -5.87
CA LYS A 256 12.76 -16.40 -6.18
C LYS A 256 13.04 -16.87 -7.61
N ASP A 257 12.07 -17.51 -8.26
CA ASP A 257 12.21 -18.13 -9.60
C ASP A 257 11.52 -17.30 -10.70
N ARG A 258 10.81 -16.20 -10.32
CA ARG A 258 10.14 -15.29 -11.27
C ARG A 258 11.16 -14.44 -12.02
N PRO A 259 10.89 -14.06 -13.29
CA PRO A 259 11.67 -13.03 -14.00
C PRO A 259 11.62 -11.69 -13.28
N GLY A 260 10.42 -11.28 -12.86
CA GLY A 260 10.18 -10.08 -12.08
C GLY A 260 10.07 -10.42 -10.59
N ARG A 261 10.93 -9.80 -9.75
CA ARG A 261 10.96 -10.03 -8.30
C ARG A 261 11.52 -8.84 -7.54
N PHE A 262 11.12 -8.73 -6.28
CA PHE A 262 11.62 -7.68 -5.39
C PHE A 262 13.05 -7.97 -4.94
N ARG A 263 13.81 -6.87 -4.74
CA ARG A 263 15.21 -6.90 -4.34
C ARG A 263 15.45 -5.92 -3.19
N SER A 264 16.50 -6.17 -2.42
CA SER A 264 17.00 -5.12 -1.50
C SER A 264 17.38 -3.89 -2.30
N PRO A 265 17.09 -2.66 -1.79
CA PRO A 265 17.46 -1.43 -2.47
C PRO A 265 18.95 -1.39 -2.87
N GLY A 266 19.18 -1.11 -4.15
CA GLY A 266 20.51 -1.12 -4.76
C GLY A 266 20.93 -2.45 -5.39
N ASP A 267 20.21 -3.55 -5.17
CA ASP A 267 20.45 -4.85 -5.81
C ASP A 267 19.55 -5.06 -7.04
N GLY A 268 18.55 -4.21 -7.23
CA GLY A 268 17.59 -4.29 -8.34
C GLY A 268 17.93 -3.37 -9.50
N GLN A 269 16.90 -2.90 -10.19
CA GLN A 269 17.01 -2.13 -11.43
C GLN A 269 16.34 -0.75 -11.32
N VAL A 270 15.83 -0.35 -10.15
CA VAL A 270 15.20 0.95 -9.97
C VAL A 270 16.26 2.05 -9.93
N ASP A 271 16.14 3.03 -10.82
CA ASP A 271 16.99 4.23 -10.83
C ASP A 271 16.48 5.26 -9.81
N PHE A 272 16.78 5.03 -8.54
CA PHE A 272 16.41 5.96 -7.46
C PHE A 272 16.98 7.36 -7.65
N LYS A 273 18.15 7.50 -8.26
CA LYS A 273 18.76 8.81 -8.51
C LYS A 273 17.87 9.66 -9.42
N SER A 274 17.39 9.08 -10.52
CA SER A 274 16.47 9.76 -11.44
C SER A 274 15.11 10.04 -10.78
N ILE A 275 14.60 9.10 -9.96
CA ILE A 275 13.35 9.30 -9.19
C ILE A 275 13.50 10.50 -8.25
N PHE A 276 14.53 10.53 -7.40
CA PHE A 276 14.73 11.65 -6.46
C PHE A 276 14.91 12.99 -7.19
N SER A 277 15.62 12.99 -8.34
CA SER A 277 15.77 14.19 -9.15
C SER A 277 14.42 14.70 -9.67
N LYS A 278 13.54 13.81 -10.15
CA LYS A 278 12.20 14.19 -10.61
C LYS A 278 11.29 14.64 -9.46
N LEU A 279 11.28 13.92 -8.35
CA LEU A 279 10.48 14.31 -7.19
C LEU A 279 10.91 15.68 -6.65
N SER A 280 12.22 15.96 -6.61
CA SER A 280 12.73 17.29 -6.25
C SER A 280 12.36 18.38 -7.25
N GLN A 281 12.36 18.07 -8.55
CA GLN A 281 11.93 19.00 -9.61
C GLN A 281 10.46 19.41 -9.46
N TYR A 282 9.64 18.54 -8.89
CA TYR A 282 8.21 18.74 -8.70
C TYR A 282 7.82 19.09 -7.26
N ASP A 283 8.79 19.52 -6.46
CA ASP A 283 8.61 19.96 -5.07
C ASP A 283 7.82 18.94 -4.21
N PHE A 284 8.19 17.66 -4.33
CA PHE A 284 7.60 16.62 -3.50
C PHE A 284 8.03 16.78 -2.04
N GLU A 285 7.07 16.99 -1.14
CA GLU A 285 7.29 17.24 0.29
C GLU A 285 7.03 16.01 1.19
N GLY A 286 6.72 14.84 0.61
CA GLY A 286 6.44 13.61 1.33
C GLY A 286 7.69 12.89 1.85
N TRP A 287 7.47 11.82 2.60
CA TRP A 287 8.52 10.93 3.07
C TRP A 287 8.98 9.97 1.96
N ALA A 288 10.28 9.65 1.96
CA ALA A 288 10.83 8.50 1.24
C ALA A 288 10.87 7.32 2.21
N VAL A 289 9.87 6.47 2.15
CA VAL A 289 9.68 5.36 3.08
C VAL A 289 10.32 4.11 2.54
N LEU A 290 11.32 3.57 3.25
CA LEU A 290 11.89 2.28 2.89
C LEU A 290 10.87 1.18 3.15
N GLU A 291 10.41 0.53 2.10
CA GLU A 291 9.69 -0.74 2.17
C GLU A 291 10.63 -1.86 1.69
N TRP A 292 11.19 -2.59 2.63
CA TRP A 292 12.13 -3.63 2.29
C TRP A 292 11.41 -4.96 2.02
N GLU A 293 11.60 -5.47 0.81
CA GLU A 293 11.11 -6.76 0.39
C GLU A 293 12.15 -7.44 -0.52
N CYS A 294 12.61 -8.62 -0.15
CA CYS A 294 13.57 -9.37 -0.97
C CYS A 294 13.38 -10.88 -0.76
N CYS A 295 13.25 -11.63 -1.84
CA CYS A 295 13.11 -13.08 -1.78
C CYS A 295 14.44 -13.84 -1.66
N ILE A 296 15.58 -13.14 -1.68
CA ILE A 296 16.93 -13.72 -1.71
C ILE A 296 17.69 -13.45 -0.41
N LYS A 297 17.68 -12.21 0.08
CA LYS A 297 18.37 -11.81 1.33
C LYS A 297 17.47 -12.01 2.55
N SER A 298 18.08 -12.19 3.72
CA SER A 298 17.36 -12.10 4.99
C SER A 298 17.11 -10.62 5.37
N PRO A 299 16.11 -10.32 6.23
CA PRO A 299 15.87 -8.96 6.72
C PRO A 299 17.11 -8.31 7.35
N GLU A 300 17.90 -9.07 8.12
CA GLU A 300 19.12 -8.59 8.78
C GLU A 300 20.21 -8.22 7.77
N GLN A 301 20.25 -8.87 6.61
CA GLN A 301 21.16 -8.54 5.52
C GLN A 301 20.66 -7.33 4.72
N GLY A 302 19.35 -7.16 4.61
CA GLY A 302 18.74 -6.09 3.83
C GLY A 302 18.63 -4.76 4.58
N ALA A 303 18.61 -4.78 5.92
CA ALA A 303 18.51 -3.58 6.77
C ALA A 303 19.83 -2.84 6.95
N LYS A 304 20.95 -3.43 6.56
CA LYS A 304 22.32 -2.84 6.61
C LYS A 304 22.71 -2.21 5.29
#